data_fdbcbc7937af0cf476e59575ab5ceee2
#
_entry.id   fdbcbc7937af0cf476e59575ab5ceee2
#
_cell.length_a   1.000
_cell.length_b   1.000
_cell.length_c   1.000
_cell.angle_alpha   90.00
_cell.angle_beta   90.00
_cell.angle_gamma   90.00
#
_symmetry.space_group_name_H-M   'P 1'
#
loop_
_entity.id
_entity.type
_entity.pdbx_description
1 polymer ?
#
loop_
_entity_poly.entity_id
_entity_poly.type
_entity_poly.pdbx_seq_one_letter_code
_entity_poly.pdbx_strand_id
1 'polypeptide(L)'
;IGVVMQNVAVFEQMSVYENIDYFCGLYIRDKQKRRELVEEAIAFTGLSAFRKMRPKKLSGGLLRRLNIACGIVHKPRLIIMDEPTVAVDPQSRNKILEGILELNRQGSTIIYTSHYMEEVEQICPRIAIIDHGRVLASGTTEELKKMIKTGETITIEAVALTKNNLADIRSLS
;
A
#
# COMPACT_ATOMS: atom_id res chain seq x y z
N ILE A 1 -7.41 -12.16 11.18
CA ILE A 1 -7.50 -11.08 10.18
C ILE A 1 -6.87 -9.82 10.77
N GLY A 2 -6.01 -9.15 10.00
CA GLY A 2 -5.49 -7.82 10.30
C GLY A 2 -6.24 -6.76 9.50
N VAL A 3 -6.48 -5.59 10.08
CA VAL A 3 -7.14 -4.48 9.38
C VAL A 3 -6.34 -3.20 9.61
N VAL A 4 -5.99 -2.54 8.52
CA VAL A 4 -5.32 -1.23 8.52
C VAL A 4 -6.25 -0.25 7.83
N MET A 5 -6.92 0.57 8.61
CA MET A 5 -7.89 1.55 8.12
C MET A 5 -7.19 2.77 7.50
N GLN A 6 -7.85 3.43 6.56
CA GLN A 6 -7.41 4.73 6.00
C GLN A 6 -7.22 5.78 7.10
N ASN A 7 -8.17 5.90 8.01
CA ASN A 7 -8.00 6.74 9.19
C ASN A 7 -7.13 6.02 10.22
N VAL A 8 -6.13 6.72 10.74
CA VAL A 8 -5.22 6.15 11.75
C VAL A 8 -6.00 5.89 13.04
N ALA A 9 -6.05 4.62 13.45
CA ALA A 9 -6.77 4.15 14.63
C ALA A 9 -5.80 3.75 15.76
N VAL A 10 -5.18 4.74 16.39
CA VAL A 10 -4.25 4.54 17.50
C VAL A 10 -4.61 5.42 18.70
N PHE A 11 -4.19 5.04 19.89
CA PHE A 11 -4.43 5.79 21.12
C PHE A 11 -3.35 6.86 21.30
N GLU A 12 -3.74 8.12 21.26
CA GLU A 12 -2.83 9.27 21.30
C GLU A 12 -2.07 9.40 22.63
N GLN A 13 -2.64 8.89 23.73
CA GLN A 13 -2.07 8.92 25.07
C GLN A 13 -1.02 7.83 25.29
N MET A 14 -1.06 6.77 24.50
CA MET A 14 -0.13 5.65 24.57
C MET A 14 1.10 5.91 23.70
N SER A 15 2.24 5.38 24.08
CA SER A 15 3.46 5.35 23.26
C SER A 15 3.29 4.40 22.07
N VAL A 16 4.25 4.43 21.12
CA VAL A 16 4.32 3.47 20.01
C VAL A 16 4.27 2.03 20.54
N TYR A 17 5.11 1.71 21.53
CA TYR A 17 5.14 0.37 22.12
C TYR A 17 3.80 -0.02 22.73
N GLU A 18 3.22 0.84 23.56
CA GLU A 18 1.94 0.57 24.24
C GLU A 18 0.77 0.38 23.27
N ASN A 19 0.73 1.15 22.18
CA ASN A 19 -0.26 0.94 21.12
C ASN A 19 -0.14 -0.46 20.52
N ILE A 20 1.06 -0.84 20.07
CA ILE A 20 1.29 -2.14 19.43
C ILE A 20 1.03 -3.28 20.43
N ASP A 21 1.46 -3.14 21.69
CA ASP A 21 1.21 -4.13 22.75
C ASP A 21 -0.29 -4.29 23.03
N TYR A 22 -1.03 -3.19 23.07
CA TYR A 22 -2.48 -3.22 23.26
C TYR A 22 -3.17 -4.03 22.15
N PHE A 23 -2.91 -3.70 20.89
CA PHE A 23 -3.53 -4.41 19.75
C PHE A 23 -3.08 -5.88 19.69
N CYS A 24 -1.83 -6.18 20.02
CA CYS A 24 -1.35 -7.55 20.13
C CYS A 24 -2.11 -8.33 21.23
N GLY A 25 -2.35 -7.67 22.37
CA GLY A 25 -3.03 -8.24 23.52
C GLY A 25 -4.49 -8.68 23.25
N LEU A 26 -5.14 -8.12 22.22
CA LEU A 26 -6.48 -8.55 21.80
C LEU A 26 -6.49 -9.99 21.24
N TYR A 27 -5.34 -10.46 20.75
CA TYR A 27 -5.22 -11.78 20.10
C TYR A 27 -4.31 -12.73 20.87
N ILE A 28 -3.27 -12.22 21.55
CA ILE A 28 -2.21 -13.01 22.17
C ILE A 28 -2.25 -12.81 23.68
N ARG A 29 -2.67 -13.85 24.43
CA ARG A 29 -2.76 -13.82 25.89
C ARG A 29 -1.41 -14.04 26.59
N ASP A 30 -0.56 -14.86 25.97
CA ASP A 30 0.77 -15.14 26.52
C ASP A 30 1.65 -13.89 26.48
N LYS A 31 2.11 -13.45 27.67
CA LYS A 31 2.87 -12.19 27.81
C LYS A 31 4.25 -12.26 27.15
N GLN A 32 4.91 -13.41 27.19
CA GLN A 32 6.23 -13.57 26.59
C GLN A 32 6.13 -13.51 25.06
N LYS A 33 5.23 -14.29 24.50
CA LYS A 33 4.95 -14.30 23.06
C LYS A 33 4.51 -12.92 22.55
N ARG A 34 3.66 -12.23 23.30
CA ARG A 34 3.20 -10.88 22.96
C ARG A 34 4.37 -9.90 22.88
N ARG A 35 5.28 -9.94 23.87
CA ARG A 35 6.46 -9.07 23.89
C ARG A 35 7.35 -9.32 22.67
N GLU A 36 7.59 -10.57 22.30
CA GLU A 36 8.36 -10.93 21.11
C GLU A 36 7.75 -10.38 19.84
N LEU A 37 6.44 -10.58 19.65
CA LEU A 37 5.70 -10.08 18.47
C LEU A 37 5.70 -8.55 18.39
N VAL A 38 5.58 -7.86 19.51
CA VAL A 38 5.63 -6.39 19.58
C VAL A 38 7.00 -5.86 19.15
N GLU A 39 8.09 -6.44 19.66
CA GLU A 39 9.45 -6.03 19.26
C GLU A 39 9.69 -6.31 17.78
N GLU A 40 9.22 -7.45 17.28
CA GLU A 40 9.31 -7.80 15.86
C GLU A 40 8.54 -6.80 14.99
N ALA A 41 7.30 -6.46 15.35
CA ALA A 41 6.50 -5.48 14.62
C ALA A 41 7.12 -4.07 14.62
N ILE A 42 7.69 -3.64 15.75
CA ILE A 42 8.43 -2.37 15.88
C ILE A 42 9.64 -2.35 14.95
N ALA A 43 10.42 -3.43 14.93
CA ALA A 43 11.59 -3.54 14.07
C ALA A 43 11.19 -3.57 12.59
N PHE A 44 10.21 -4.38 12.23
CA PHE A 44 9.69 -4.53 10.87
C PHE A 44 9.20 -3.19 10.29
N THR A 45 8.48 -2.40 11.07
CA THR A 45 7.96 -1.10 10.63
C THR A 45 8.94 0.05 10.79
N GLY A 46 10.18 -0.21 11.27
CA GLY A 46 11.22 0.78 11.46
C GLY A 46 10.90 1.82 12.53
N LEU A 47 10.22 1.41 13.60
CA LEU A 47 9.80 2.28 14.71
C LEU A 47 10.67 2.18 15.95
N SER A 48 11.79 1.45 15.91
CA SER A 48 12.65 1.17 17.07
C SER A 48 13.13 2.43 17.80
N ALA A 49 13.56 3.45 17.05
CA ALA A 49 14.00 4.73 17.64
C ALA A 49 12.84 5.55 18.24
N PHE A 50 11.61 5.24 17.88
CA PHE A 50 10.41 6.00 18.27
C PHE A 50 9.54 5.27 19.31
N ARG A 51 9.96 4.09 19.79
CA ARG A 51 9.16 3.18 20.63
C ARG A 51 8.51 3.84 21.86
N LYS A 52 9.17 4.83 22.47
CA LYS A 52 8.68 5.56 23.63
C LYS A 52 7.92 6.84 23.28
N MET A 53 7.87 7.21 22.00
CA MET A 53 7.19 8.43 21.57
C MET A 53 5.68 8.21 21.47
N ARG A 54 4.93 9.28 21.75
CA ARG A 54 3.48 9.31 21.55
C ARG A 54 3.12 9.68 20.10
N PRO A 55 1.99 9.21 19.56
CA PRO A 55 1.53 9.47 18.20
C PRO A 55 1.60 10.94 17.76
N LYS A 56 1.22 11.88 18.62
CA LYS A 56 1.26 13.33 18.36
C LYS A 56 2.66 13.88 18.01
N LYS A 57 3.73 13.17 18.35
CA LYS A 57 5.11 13.55 18.06
C LYS A 57 5.70 12.87 16.84
N LEU A 58 4.92 12.02 16.16
CA LEU A 58 5.33 11.29 14.97
C LEU A 58 5.02 12.12 13.71
N SER A 59 5.86 11.98 12.68
CA SER A 59 5.50 12.43 11.34
C SER A 59 4.35 11.60 10.77
N GLY A 60 3.66 12.10 9.73
CA GLY A 60 2.56 11.37 9.08
C GLY A 60 2.97 9.96 8.64
N GLY A 61 4.16 9.81 8.04
CA GLY A 61 4.67 8.51 7.62
C GLY A 61 4.99 7.57 8.79
N LEU A 62 5.52 8.10 9.91
CA LEU A 62 5.75 7.31 11.12
C LEU A 62 4.44 6.89 11.77
N LEU A 63 3.47 7.79 11.80
CA LEU A 63 2.14 7.52 12.34
C LEU A 63 1.42 6.44 11.51
N ARG A 64 1.54 6.49 10.18
CA ARG A 64 1.01 5.47 9.28
C ARG A 64 1.67 4.11 9.52
N ARG A 65 3.00 4.08 9.70
CA ARG A 65 3.72 2.84 10.03
C ARG A 65 3.31 2.28 11.39
N LEU A 66 2.98 3.12 12.38
CA LEU A 66 2.41 2.68 13.65
C LEU A 66 1.03 2.03 13.45
N ASN A 67 0.16 2.64 12.63
CA ASN A 67 -1.15 2.08 12.31
C ASN A 67 -1.03 0.69 11.66
N ILE A 68 -0.09 0.55 10.72
CA ILE A 68 0.22 -0.75 10.09
C ILE A 68 0.74 -1.75 11.13
N ALA A 69 1.69 -1.36 11.98
CA ALA A 69 2.23 -2.22 13.03
C ALA A 69 1.13 -2.80 13.93
N CYS A 70 0.17 -1.96 14.34
CA CYS A 70 -0.98 -2.40 15.14
C CYS A 70 -1.85 -3.43 14.41
N GLY A 71 -2.05 -3.26 13.11
CA GLY A 71 -2.88 -4.18 12.29
C GLY A 71 -2.22 -5.54 12.01
N ILE A 72 -0.87 -5.62 12.05
CA ILE A 72 -0.14 -6.84 11.65
C ILE A 72 0.54 -7.57 12.80
N VAL A 73 0.64 -6.99 14.01
CA VAL A 73 1.44 -7.49 15.12
C VAL A 73 1.11 -8.93 15.53
N HIS A 74 -0.13 -9.37 15.39
CA HIS A 74 -0.58 -10.74 15.71
C HIS A 74 -0.37 -11.74 14.57
N LYS A 75 0.40 -11.38 13.51
CA LYS A 75 0.72 -12.18 12.33
C LYS A 75 -0.51 -12.77 11.64
N PRO A 76 -1.45 -11.95 11.19
CA PRO A 76 -2.67 -12.42 10.54
C PRO A 76 -2.38 -13.06 9.17
N ARG A 77 -3.10 -14.12 8.84
CA ARG A 77 -3.04 -14.76 7.52
C ARG A 77 -3.74 -13.96 6.42
N LEU A 78 -4.68 -13.09 6.79
CA LEU A 78 -5.37 -12.17 5.88
C LEU A 78 -5.23 -10.75 6.45
N ILE A 79 -4.77 -9.83 5.62
CA ILE A 79 -4.63 -8.42 5.95
C ILE A 79 -5.44 -7.59 4.95
N ILE A 80 -6.27 -6.70 5.47
CA ILE A 80 -7.01 -5.72 4.68
C ILE A 80 -6.38 -4.36 4.94
N MET A 81 -5.90 -3.71 3.90
CA MET A 81 -5.26 -2.40 3.97
C MET A 81 -6.04 -1.41 3.11
N ASP A 82 -6.69 -0.46 3.78
CA ASP A 82 -7.48 0.56 3.13
C ASP A 82 -6.65 1.84 2.96
N GLU A 83 -6.23 2.12 1.73
CA GLU A 83 -5.41 3.26 1.33
C GLU A 83 -4.21 3.54 2.28
N PRO A 84 -3.33 2.57 2.55
CA PRO A 84 -2.31 2.68 3.59
C PRO A 84 -1.20 3.69 3.28
N THR A 85 -1.15 4.25 2.08
CA THR A 85 -0.13 5.20 1.61
C THR A 85 -0.63 6.62 1.41
N VAL A 86 -1.93 6.87 1.64
CA VAL A 86 -2.52 8.20 1.49
C VAL A 86 -1.86 9.22 2.43
N ALA A 87 -1.54 10.39 1.89
CA ALA A 87 -0.89 11.50 2.59
C ALA A 87 0.48 11.16 3.21
N VAL A 88 1.19 10.21 2.62
CA VAL A 88 2.54 9.81 3.03
C VAL A 88 3.55 10.31 2.01
N ASP A 89 4.70 10.80 2.49
CA ASP A 89 5.80 11.22 1.64
C ASP A 89 6.37 10.05 0.81
N PRO A 90 7.01 10.32 -0.35
CA PRO A 90 7.47 9.26 -1.26
C PRO A 90 8.41 8.24 -0.62
N GLN A 91 9.30 8.68 0.27
CA GLN A 91 10.25 7.80 0.94
C GLN A 91 9.57 6.83 1.92
N SER A 92 8.63 7.35 2.71
CA SER A 92 7.82 6.53 3.63
C SER A 92 6.88 5.60 2.86
N ARG A 93 6.32 6.06 1.72
CA ARG A 93 5.49 5.26 0.83
C ARG A 93 6.23 4.02 0.34
N ASN A 94 7.42 4.18 -0.23
CA ASN A 94 8.22 3.06 -0.72
C ASN A 94 8.49 2.03 0.38
N LYS A 95 8.85 2.47 1.58
CA LYS A 95 9.06 1.58 2.73
C LYS A 95 7.80 0.80 3.12
N ILE A 96 6.63 1.42 3.01
CA ILE A 96 5.34 0.75 3.27
C ILE A 96 5.09 -0.32 2.20
N LEU A 97 5.27 0.00 0.92
CA LEU A 97 5.07 -0.96 -0.18
C LEU A 97 6.04 -2.15 -0.09
N GLU A 98 7.32 -1.91 0.20
CA GLU A 98 8.31 -2.96 0.46
C GLU A 98 7.88 -3.88 1.62
N GLY A 99 7.38 -3.28 2.72
CA GLY A 99 6.86 -4.02 3.86
C GLY A 99 5.64 -4.88 3.50
N ILE A 100 4.73 -4.37 2.66
CA ILE A 100 3.56 -5.12 2.18
C ILE A 100 3.99 -6.35 1.36
N LEU A 101 4.94 -6.18 0.45
CA LEU A 101 5.49 -7.30 -0.33
C LEU A 101 6.17 -8.33 0.58
N GLU A 102 6.86 -7.89 1.63
CA GLU A 102 7.50 -8.80 2.59
C GLU A 102 6.47 -9.60 3.40
N LEU A 103 5.38 -8.97 3.86
CA LEU A 103 4.27 -9.67 4.53
C LEU A 103 3.64 -10.74 3.63
N ASN A 104 3.50 -10.45 2.33
CA ASN A 104 3.00 -11.43 1.37
C ASN A 104 3.98 -12.59 1.19
N ARG A 105 5.29 -12.33 1.07
CA ARG A 105 6.33 -13.37 0.99
C ARG A 105 6.36 -14.27 2.23
N GLN A 106 6.02 -13.71 3.41
CA GLN A 106 5.88 -14.45 4.66
C GLN A 106 4.58 -15.26 4.76
N GLY A 107 3.74 -15.24 3.72
CA GLY A 107 2.54 -16.07 3.59
C GLY A 107 1.23 -15.40 3.98
N SER A 108 1.21 -14.08 4.22
CA SER A 108 -0.06 -13.35 4.40
C SER A 108 -0.71 -13.08 3.05
N THR A 109 -2.02 -13.30 2.96
CA THR A 109 -2.85 -12.80 1.87
C THR A 109 -3.21 -11.35 2.16
N ILE A 110 -3.05 -10.45 1.17
CA ILE A 110 -3.29 -9.03 1.37
C ILE A 110 -4.36 -8.54 0.40
N ILE A 111 -5.38 -7.88 0.93
CA ILE A 111 -6.33 -7.07 0.16
C ILE A 111 -5.89 -5.62 0.32
N TYR A 112 -5.52 -5.00 -0.78
CA TYR A 112 -4.97 -3.65 -0.83
C TYR A 112 -5.90 -2.75 -1.62
N THR A 113 -6.37 -1.65 -1.03
CA THR A 113 -7.11 -0.63 -1.76
C THR A 113 -6.24 0.60 -1.98
N SER A 114 -6.31 1.17 -3.16
CA SER A 114 -5.64 2.43 -3.51
C SER A 114 -6.30 3.05 -4.73
N HIS A 115 -6.23 4.36 -4.83
CA HIS A 115 -6.53 5.10 -6.06
C HIS A 115 -5.25 5.48 -6.84
N TYR A 116 -4.07 5.11 -6.34
CA TYR A 116 -2.78 5.28 -7.02
C TYR A 116 -2.46 4.05 -7.87
N MET A 117 -2.74 4.12 -9.18
CA MET A 117 -2.56 2.96 -10.08
C MET A 117 -1.13 2.44 -10.12
N GLU A 118 -0.12 3.34 -10.02
CA GLU A 118 1.30 2.96 -9.99
C GLU A 118 1.64 2.01 -8.84
N GLU A 119 1.07 2.25 -7.65
CA GLU A 119 1.25 1.36 -6.49
C GLU A 119 0.60 0.00 -6.72
N VAL A 120 -0.64 0.03 -7.24
CA VAL A 120 -1.41 -1.18 -7.52
C VAL A 120 -0.70 -2.06 -8.57
N GLU A 121 -0.19 -1.45 -9.64
CA GLU A 121 0.60 -2.16 -10.66
C GLU A 121 1.89 -2.76 -10.10
N GLN A 122 2.52 -2.06 -9.15
CA GLN A 122 3.79 -2.48 -8.56
C GLN A 122 3.65 -3.69 -7.63
N ILE A 123 2.57 -3.75 -6.83
CA ILE A 123 2.48 -4.73 -5.74
C ILE A 123 1.36 -5.76 -5.89
N CYS A 124 0.35 -5.51 -6.74
CA CYS A 124 -0.81 -6.36 -6.86
C CYS A 124 -0.74 -7.26 -8.11
N PRO A 125 -0.63 -8.59 -7.97
CA PRO A 125 -0.63 -9.51 -9.11
C PRO A 125 -2.02 -9.61 -9.76
N ARG A 126 -3.08 -9.31 -9.02
CA ARG A 126 -4.47 -9.26 -9.51
C ARG A 126 -5.16 -8.01 -9.00
N ILE A 127 -5.95 -7.40 -9.87
CA ILE A 127 -6.64 -6.12 -9.64
C ILE A 127 -8.13 -6.32 -9.90
N ALA A 128 -8.96 -5.70 -9.08
CA ALA A 128 -10.38 -5.53 -9.33
C ALA A 128 -10.71 -4.04 -9.35
N ILE A 129 -11.32 -3.57 -10.43
CA ILE A 129 -11.80 -2.19 -10.58
C ILE A 129 -13.25 -2.15 -10.13
N ILE A 130 -13.54 -1.31 -9.14
CA ILE A 130 -14.87 -1.18 -8.55
C ILE A 130 -15.36 0.25 -8.77
N ASP A 131 -16.60 0.38 -9.24
CA ASP A 131 -17.30 1.65 -9.37
C ASP A 131 -18.77 1.48 -8.96
N HIS A 132 -19.29 2.46 -8.23
CA HIS A 132 -20.67 2.44 -7.70
C HIS A 132 -21.07 1.09 -7.06
N GLY A 133 -20.16 0.45 -6.32
CA GLY A 133 -20.38 -0.84 -5.62
C GLY A 133 -20.44 -2.06 -6.55
N ARG A 134 -20.03 -1.93 -7.82
CA ARG A 134 -19.99 -3.02 -8.79
C ARG A 134 -18.56 -3.26 -9.28
N VAL A 135 -18.18 -4.51 -9.44
CA VAL A 135 -16.93 -4.87 -10.08
C VAL A 135 -17.08 -4.66 -11.58
N LEU A 136 -16.36 -3.70 -12.14
CA LEU A 136 -16.35 -3.40 -13.59
C LEU A 136 -15.46 -4.37 -14.36
N ALA A 137 -14.27 -4.66 -13.82
CA ALA A 137 -13.30 -5.57 -14.42
C ALA A 137 -12.42 -6.18 -13.35
N SER A 138 -11.87 -7.35 -13.60
CA SER A 138 -10.84 -7.97 -12.75
C SER A 138 -9.88 -8.80 -13.57
N GLY A 139 -8.60 -8.77 -13.22
CA GLY A 139 -7.55 -9.50 -13.92
C GLY A 139 -6.17 -9.08 -13.49
N THR A 140 -5.16 -9.50 -14.22
CA THR A 140 -3.80 -8.95 -14.13
C THR A 140 -3.76 -7.56 -14.78
N THR A 141 -2.70 -6.79 -14.51
CA THR A 141 -2.48 -5.48 -15.16
C THR A 141 -2.52 -5.59 -16.68
N GLU A 142 -1.91 -6.63 -17.25
CA GLU A 142 -1.86 -6.87 -18.69
C GLU A 142 -3.24 -7.21 -19.28
N GLU A 143 -4.03 -8.03 -18.59
CA GLU A 143 -5.40 -8.37 -19.00
C GLU A 143 -6.29 -7.13 -19.00
N LEU A 144 -6.19 -6.30 -17.95
CA LEU A 144 -6.98 -5.07 -17.83
C LEU A 144 -6.58 -4.02 -18.89
N LYS A 145 -5.29 -3.86 -19.16
CA LYS A 145 -4.80 -2.96 -20.24
C LYS A 145 -5.30 -3.39 -21.62
N LYS A 146 -5.41 -4.70 -21.88
CA LYS A 146 -5.97 -5.21 -23.15
C LYS A 146 -7.47 -4.95 -23.31
N MET A 147 -8.22 -4.78 -22.22
CA MET A 147 -9.65 -4.46 -22.28
C MET A 147 -9.91 -3.02 -22.74
N ILE A 148 -8.95 -2.13 -22.50
CA ILE A 148 -8.98 -0.76 -22.98
C ILE A 148 -8.46 -0.80 -24.42
N LYS A 149 -9.34 -0.80 -25.41
CA LYS A 149 -8.98 -0.64 -26.83
C LYS A 149 -8.53 0.82 -27.07
N THR A 150 -7.41 1.19 -26.53
CA THR A 150 -6.71 2.41 -26.95
C THR A 150 -5.95 2.04 -28.20
N GLY A 151 -6.31 2.65 -29.34
CA GLY A 151 -5.44 2.61 -30.52
C GLY A 151 -4.04 3.09 -30.10
N GLU A 152 -3.02 2.49 -30.66
CA GLU A 152 -1.65 2.95 -30.43
C GLU A 152 -1.52 4.40 -30.88
N THR A 153 -1.19 5.30 -29.95
CA THR A 153 -0.91 6.69 -30.28
C THR A 153 0.59 6.82 -30.52
N ILE A 154 0.97 7.02 -31.76
CA ILE A 154 2.37 7.30 -32.12
C ILE A 154 2.54 8.81 -32.11
N THR A 155 3.36 9.34 -31.23
CA THR A 155 3.74 10.75 -31.22
C THR A 155 5.06 10.89 -31.96
N ILE A 156 5.05 11.64 -33.07
CA ILE A 156 6.25 11.93 -33.86
C ILE A 156 6.61 13.39 -33.67
N GLU A 157 7.77 13.66 -33.04
CA GLU A 157 8.36 14.98 -33.01
C GLU A 157 9.28 15.16 -34.24
N ALA A 158 8.97 16.13 -35.06
CA ALA A 158 9.79 16.42 -36.25
C ALA A 158 10.05 17.91 -36.40
N VAL A 159 11.29 18.26 -36.77
CA VAL A 159 11.68 19.60 -37.08
C VAL A 159 11.49 19.85 -38.59
N ALA A 160 10.67 20.86 -38.95
CA ALA A 160 10.40 21.26 -40.33
C ALA A 160 9.57 20.21 -41.16
N LEU A 161 8.35 19.91 -40.71
CA LEU A 161 7.39 19.15 -41.49
C LEU A 161 6.80 19.96 -42.66
N THR A 162 6.90 19.41 -43.89
CA THR A 162 6.23 19.95 -45.06
C THR A 162 4.81 19.39 -45.17
N LYS A 163 3.90 20.04 -45.95
CA LYS A 163 2.53 19.56 -46.16
C LYS A 163 2.51 18.17 -46.79
N ASN A 164 3.48 17.81 -47.63
CA ASN A 164 3.56 16.50 -48.25
C ASN A 164 3.91 15.40 -47.22
N ASN A 165 4.87 15.65 -46.32
CA ASN A 165 5.23 14.72 -45.25
C ASN A 165 4.05 14.44 -44.30
N LEU A 166 3.17 15.44 -44.04
CA LEU A 166 1.94 15.24 -43.25
C LEU A 166 0.91 14.37 -43.97
N ALA A 167 0.82 14.44 -45.32
CA ALA A 167 -0.07 13.59 -46.11
C ALA A 167 0.40 12.13 -46.06
N ASP A 168 1.71 11.91 -46.21
CA ASP A 168 2.32 10.58 -46.17
C ASP A 168 2.13 9.91 -44.78
N ILE A 169 2.35 10.67 -43.66
CA ILE A 169 2.13 10.16 -42.30
C ILE A 169 0.64 9.78 -42.08
N ARG A 170 -0.31 10.58 -42.60
CA ARG A 170 -1.73 10.28 -42.47
C ARG A 170 -2.18 9.06 -43.29
N SER A 171 -1.45 8.68 -44.30
CA SER A 171 -1.73 7.46 -45.09
C SER A 171 -1.25 6.18 -44.40
N LEU A 172 -0.49 6.28 -43.31
CA LEU A 172 0.01 5.15 -42.51
C LEU A 172 -0.92 4.78 -41.33
N SER A 173 -2.02 5.50 -41.14
CA SER A 173 -2.98 5.29 -40.03
C SER A 173 -4.22 4.50 -40.45
#